data_d6589fbd137ec3ae3c5b53e79c5fdd44
#
_entry.id   d6589fbd137ec3ae3c5b53e79c5fdd44
#
_cell.length_a   1.000
_cell.length_b   1.000
_cell.length_c   1.000
_cell.angle_alpha   90.00
_cell.angle_beta   90.00
_cell.angle_gamma   90.00
#
_symmetry.space_group_name_H-M   'P 1'
#
loop_
_entity.id
_entity.type
_entity.pdbx_description
1 polymer ?
#
loop_
_entity_poly.entity_id
_entity_poly.type
_entity_poly.pdbx_seq_one_letter_code
_entity_poly.pdbx_strand_id
1 'polypeptide(L)'
;MDILNLKDFFTDLPPSSAHLRLVERHIPNYPQKDSASTSLSSTWSNLLIQGDNFHVLNALQDRFSKKIKFVYIDPPYFVGKDEIMHIPITVHRAAEQSRPAPFQELVFRNTLNTSDNVASFCSWIYPRLKLIESLIRKDGFIATRFDYHYAHYVKLLLDNIYGAENFINEFIIRRMKKNLSEKQAKNQNHVIVHSDSVFLYQLSNQSNLYAPIVKVKRKNALPIEIMDSWDNIWVDIPGYEKSKKTLYPTENSEKLLDRLIRLCSAPEEIIADFFCGSGTTVAVAERLNRKWITVDLNKYSVYETRKRLLNNGLKRPLEYYLTVTNEKTGASYINRNANYYNLILQAFGGIKFTEERPFQGRKDEAYIYIGQYDQMISKEDIQSAIQLLNQKECQAELIILGWKFQLDLPFFTSNYQKENRKIRLIRIHEDPTHSLSFRPLPFVDIDWKLIPKVRQIHLQINDYQLPVEEYAKLPNNIRTQQSIDFIDYWSVNWDSKRKKGVDWTSFRKLGPGRKIIHEIRKQTSWQYDTEGDYTILINLVDIIGNDLLFQMHVQI
;
A
#
# COMPACT_ATOMS: atom_id res chain seq x y z
N MET A 1 10.60 18.04 40.63
CA MET A 1 10.44 18.74 39.33
C MET A 1 9.29 18.04 38.63
N ASP A 2 8.14 18.68 38.66
CA ASP A 2 7.02 18.17 37.87
C ASP A 2 7.43 18.31 36.41
N ILE A 3 7.78 17.19 35.79
CA ILE A 3 7.94 17.09 34.34
C ILE A 3 6.64 17.61 33.76
N LEU A 4 6.70 18.67 32.97
CA LEU A 4 5.61 19.28 32.22
C LEU A 4 4.54 18.21 31.92
N ASN A 5 3.35 18.42 32.48
CA ASN A 5 2.25 17.49 32.23
C ASN A 5 1.81 17.68 30.78
N LEU A 6 2.50 16.98 29.87
CA LEU A 6 2.27 17.09 28.42
C LEU A 6 0.83 16.75 28.05
N LYS A 7 0.07 16.08 28.94
CA LYS A 7 -1.36 15.80 28.73
C LYS A 7 -2.20 17.06 28.56
N ASP A 8 -1.78 18.18 29.16
CA ASP A 8 -2.51 19.44 29.06
C ASP A 8 -2.33 20.13 27.68
N PHE A 9 -1.35 19.69 26.90
CA PHE A 9 -1.06 20.21 25.56
C PHE A 9 -1.68 19.39 24.42
N PHE A 10 -2.12 18.16 24.70
CA PHE A 10 -2.64 17.26 23.67
C PHE A 10 -4.08 16.87 23.99
N THR A 11 -5.01 17.30 23.17
CA THR A 11 -6.40 16.84 23.24
C THR A 11 -6.47 15.40 22.74
N ASP A 12 -7.14 14.54 23.52
CA ASP A 12 -7.46 13.20 23.05
C ASP A 12 -8.37 13.31 21.82
N LEU A 13 -7.90 12.77 20.69
CA LEU A 13 -8.74 12.68 19.50
C LEU A 13 -9.87 11.68 19.76
N PRO A 14 -11.10 11.95 19.32
CA PRO A 14 -12.20 11.00 19.49
C PRO A 14 -11.86 9.67 18.81
N PRO A 15 -12.33 8.53 19.36
CA PRO A 15 -12.12 7.24 18.73
C PRO A 15 -12.71 7.24 17.32
N SER A 16 -11.96 6.67 16.39
CA SER A 16 -12.40 6.55 15.01
C SER A 16 -13.42 5.42 14.86
N SER A 17 -14.48 5.65 14.09
CA SER A 17 -15.44 4.62 13.67
C SER A 17 -14.97 3.81 12.45
N ALA A 18 -13.70 3.87 12.13
CA ALA A 18 -13.12 3.19 10.98
C ALA A 18 -13.13 1.66 11.14
N HIS A 19 -13.39 0.96 10.05
CA HIS A 19 -13.27 -0.50 9.97
C HIS A 19 -12.43 -0.92 8.76
N LEU A 20 -11.96 -2.16 8.79
CA LEU A 20 -11.09 -2.70 7.75
C LEU A 20 -11.91 -3.53 6.76
N ARG A 21 -11.82 -3.19 5.47
CA ARG A 21 -12.42 -3.95 4.37
C ARG A 21 -11.35 -4.80 3.69
N LEU A 22 -11.52 -6.13 3.70
CA LEU A 22 -10.65 -7.05 2.97
C LEU A 22 -10.80 -6.81 1.46
N VAL A 23 -9.68 -6.61 0.78
CA VAL A 23 -9.58 -6.41 -0.67
C VAL A 23 -9.07 -7.67 -1.34
N GLU A 24 -7.98 -8.24 -0.84
CA GLU A 24 -7.26 -9.33 -1.48
C GLU A 24 -6.64 -10.25 -0.44
N ARG A 25 -6.59 -11.55 -0.73
CA ARG A 25 -5.94 -12.55 0.13
C ARG A 25 -5.06 -13.46 -0.72
N HIS A 26 -3.78 -13.51 -0.40
CA HIS A 26 -2.81 -14.40 -1.01
C HIS A 26 -2.54 -15.59 -0.10
N ILE A 27 -2.61 -16.80 -0.67
CA ILE A 27 -2.32 -18.04 0.05
C ILE A 27 -0.99 -18.57 -0.46
N PRO A 28 -0.04 -18.98 0.42
CA PRO A 28 1.23 -19.55 -0.01
C PRO A 28 1.00 -20.79 -0.86
N ASN A 29 1.70 -20.88 -1.99
CA ASN A 29 1.75 -22.10 -2.78
C ASN A 29 2.71 -23.08 -2.10
N TYR A 30 2.19 -24.00 -1.28
CA TYR A 30 2.98 -25.15 -0.83
C TYR A 30 3.07 -26.16 -1.97
N PRO A 31 4.26 -26.68 -2.33
CA PRO A 31 4.34 -27.84 -3.21
C PRO A 31 3.54 -28.97 -2.57
N GLN A 32 2.61 -29.54 -3.32
CA GLN A 32 1.86 -30.74 -2.92
C GLN A 32 2.84 -31.92 -2.80
N LYS A 33 3.55 -32.02 -1.69
CA LYS A 33 4.23 -33.24 -1.25
C LYS A 33 3.75 -33.53 0.16
N ASP A 34 3.13 -34.69 0.28
CA ASP A 34 2.58 -35.35 1.46
C ASP A 34 1.18 -34.90 1.89
N SER A 35 0.20 -35.60 1.29
CA SER A 35 -1.19 -35.65 1.68
C SER A 35 -1.47 -36.46 2.95
N ALA A 36 -0.59 -36.37 3.94
CA ALA A 36 -0.84 -36.96 5.26
C ALA A 36 -0.32 -36.00 6.35
N SER A 37 -1.26 -35.47 7.13
CA SER A 37 -1.01 -34.81 8.44
C SER A 37 -0.28 -33.47 8.45
N THR A 38 -0.81 -32.44 7.77
CA THR A 38 -0.70 -31.08 8.31
C THR A 38 -2.07 -30.41 8.19
N SER A 39 -2.84 -30.51 9.27
CA SER A 39 -4.00 -29.67 9.46
C SER A 39 -3.54 -28.22 9.33
N LEU A 40 -3.90 -27.56 8.24
CA LEU A 40 -3.76 -26.11 8.02
C LEU A 40 -4.69 -25.35 8.98
N SER A 41 -4.49 -25.53 10.28
CA SER A 41 -5.15 -24.74 11.34
C SER A 41 -4.30 -23.55 11.77
N SER A 42 -3.51 -22.95 10.88
CA SER A 42 -2.98 -21.63 11.16
C SER A 42 -4.11 -20.62 10.99
N THR A 43 -4.77 -20.30 12.08
CA THR A 43 -5.79 -19.26 12.19
C THR A 43 -5.25 -17.85 11.91
N TRP A 44 -3.96 -17.70 11.58
CA TRP A 44 -3.28 -16.44 11.39
C TRP A 44 -3.05 -16.11 9.90
N SER A 45 -3.43 -14.90 9.50
CA SER A 45 -2.98 -14.24 8.28
C SER A 45 -2.18 -12.99 8.63
N ASN A 46 -1.11 -12.73 7.88
CA ASN A 46 -0.39 -11.47 7.97
C ASN A 46 -1.20 -10.34 7.34
N LEU A 47 -1.14 -9.13 7.90
CA LEU A 47 -2.00 -8.03 7.50
C LEU A 47 -1.20 -6.90 6.86
N LEU A 48 -1.57 -6.53 5.64
CA LEU A 48 -1.13 -5.33 4.93
C LEU A 48 -2.34 -4.41 4.80
N ILE A 49 -2.26 -3.20 5.35
CA ILE A 49 -3.41 -2.31 5.47
C ILE A 49 -3.07 -0.97 4.84
N GLN A 50 -3.90 -0.52 3.91
CA GLN A 50 -3.82 0.83 3.35
C GLN A 50 -4.78 1.76 4.08
N GLY A 51 -4.26 2.85 4.65
CA GLY A 51 -5.06 3.85 5.31
C GLY A 51 -4.27 4.75 6.25
N ASP A 52 -4.91 5.80 6.76
CA ASP A 52 -4.32 6.60 7.83
C ASP A 52 -4.18 5.72 9.07
N ASN A 53 -2.94 5.66 9.59
CA ASN A 53 -2.63 4.79 10.71
C ASN A 53 -3.37 5.14 12.00
N PHE A 54 -3.82 6.38 12.21
CA PHE A 54 -4.67 6.72 13.34
C PHE A 54 -6.00 5.95 13.30
N HIS A 55 -6.65 5.92 12.13
CA HIS A 55 -7.90 5.18 11.94
C HIS A 55 -7.68 3.67 12.01
N VAL A 56 -6.59 3.19 11.40
CA VAL A 56 -6.24 1.76 11.44
C VAL A 56 -5.94 1.30 12.86
N LEU A 57 -5.15 2.07 13.63
CA LEU A 57 -4.81 1.76 15.02
C LEU A 57 -6.06 1.65 15.89
N ASN A 58 -7.06 2.52 15.71
CA ASN A 58 -8.35 2.41 16.36
C ASN A 58 -9.08 1.11 15.97
N ALA A 59 -9.16 0.80 14.67
CA ALA A 59 -9.83 -0.40 14.16
C ALA A 59 -9.16 -1.72 14.63
N LEU A 60 -7.86 -1.67 14.95
CA LEU A 60 -7.12 -2.83 15.43
C LEU A 60 -7.31 -3.11 16.94
N GLN A 61 -7.83 -2.13 17.71
CA GLN A 61 -7.97 -2.26 19.18
C GLN A 61 -8.77 -3.50 19.59
N ASP A 62 -9.93 -3.73 18.97
CA ASP A 62 -10.81 -4.85 19.32
C ASP A 62 -10.13 -6.21 19.14
N ARG A 63 -9.32 -6.34 18.11
CA ARG A 63 -8.70 -7.62 17.74
C ARG A 63 -7.30 -7.82 18.32
N PHE A 64 -6.51 -6.74 18.46
CA PHE A 64 -5.08 -6.82 18.71
C PHE A 64 -4.61 -6.11 19.99
N SER A 65 -5.52 -5.59 20.84
CA SER A 65 -5.15 -5.02 22.14
C SER A 65 -4.28 -5.99 22.95
N LYS A 66 -3.12 -5.51 23.39
CA LYS A 66 -2.11 -6.24 24.19
C LYS A 66 -1.64 -7.57 23.55
N LYS A 67 -1.57 -7.66 22.20
CA LYS A 67 -1.14 -8.86 21.48
C LYS A 67 0.16 -8.73 20.71
N ILE A 68 0.60 -7.53 20.40
CA ILE A 68 1.81 -7.29 19.60
C ILE A 68 3.05 -7.36 20.49
N LYS A 69 4.05 -8.14 20.07
CA LYS A 69 5.29 -8.30 20.84
C LYS A 69 6.28 -7.18 20.57
N PHE A 70 6.42 -6.75 19.32
CA PHE A 70 7.37 -5.72 18.94
C PHE A 70 6.78 -4.79 17.90
N VAL A 71 6.91 -3.50 18.12
CA VAL A 71 6.56 -2.45 17.15
C VAL A 71 7.81 -1.71 16.74
N TYR A 72 8.02 -1.54 15.44
CA TYR A 72 8.99 -0.63 14.86
C TYR A 72 8.26 0.48 14.12
N ILE A 73 8.71 1.73 14.27
CA ILE A 73 8.20 2.86 13.50
C ILE A 73 9.33 3.79 13.04
N ASP A 74 9.22 4.25 11.80
CA ASP A 74 10.07 5.26 11.17
C ASP A 74 9.15 6.22 10.40
N PRO A 75 8.48 7.16 11.11
CA PRO A 75 7.49 8.04 10.51
C PRO A 75 8.14 9.07 9.57
N PRO A 76 7.38 9.64 8.60
CA PRO A 76 7.88 10.70 7.76
C PRO A 76 8.23 11.94 8.61
N TYR A 77 9.37 12.57 8.28
CA TYR A 77 9.81 13.78 8.95
C TYR A 77 9.29 15.02 8.23
N PHE A 78 8.63 15.90 8.97
CA PHE A 78 8.09 17.16 8.43
C PHE A 78 9.20 18.20 8.26
N VAL A 79 10.08 17.99 7.31
CA VAL A 79 11.27 18.87 7.07
C VAL A 79 10.99 20.00 6.09
N GLY A 80 9.74 20.41 5.91
CA GLY A 80 9.36 21.56 5.08
C GLY A 80 9.35 21.29 3.56
N LYS A 81 9.48 20.03 3.13
CA LYS A 81 9.45 19.62 1.72
C LYS A 81 8.51 18.44 1.53
N ASP A 82 7.77 18.48 0.44
CA ASP A 82 7.00 17.32 0.00
C ASP A 82 7.95 16.17 -0.34
N GLU A 83 7.63 14.95 0.11
CA GLU A 83 8.36 13.76 -0.32
C GLU A 83 7.78 13.28 -1.65
N ILE A 84 8.60 13.41 -2.70
CA ILE A 84 8.26 12.97 -4.04
C ILE A 84 8.99 11.67 -4.34
N MET A 85 8.24 10.63 -4.65
CA MET A 85 8.79 9.39 -5.15
C MET A 85 9.07 9.50 -6.64
N HIS A 86 10.27 9.16 -7.04
CA HIS A 86 10.66 9.02 -8.43
C HIS A 86 10.48 7.57 -8.86
N ILE A 87 9.34 7.25 -9.47
CA ILE A 87 9.05 5.92 -9.99
C ILE A 87 9.81 5.75 -11.30
N PRO A 88 10.86 4.92 -11.35
CA PRO A 88 11.54 4.66 -12.62
C PRO A 88 10.67 3.71 -13.43
N ILE A 89 10.20 4.18 -14.54
CA ILE A 89 9.51 3.37 -15.53
C ILE A 89 10.59 2.62 -16.32
N THR A 90 10.68 1.31 -16.11
CA THR A 90 11.61 0.46 -16.84
C THR A 90 10.88 -0.20 -17.98
N VAL A 91 11.33 0.04 -19.20
CA VAL A 91 10.71 -0.43 -20.43
C VAL A 91 11.70 -1.28 -21.22
N HIS A 92 11.16 -2.25 -21.94
CA HIS A 92 11.89 -3.17 -22.79
C HIS A 92 12.60 -2.45 -23.89
N ARG A 93 13.73 -2.13 -24.08
CA ARG A 93 14.47 -1.54 -25.23
C ARG A 93 14.63 -0.02 -25.20
N ALA A 94 15.03 0.57 -24.10
CA ALA A 94 15.72 1.85 -24.22
C ALA A 94 17.17 1.57 -24.66
N ALA A 95 17.55 2.08 -25.81
CA ALA A 95 18.94 2.10 -26.24
C ALA A 95 19.83 2.67 -25.13
N GLU A 96 21.02 2.13 -24.96
CA GLU A 96 21.94 2.28 -23.83
C GLU A 96 22.33 3.71 -23.41
N GLN A 97 21.75 4.75 -23.99
CA GLN A 97 22.27 6.13 -23.86
C GLN A 97 21.40 7.16 -23.12
N SER A 98 20.16 6.86 -22.75
CA SER A 98 19.37 7.81 -21.95
C SER A 98 18.58 7.11 -20.85
N ARG A 99 18.90 7.42 -19.58
CA ARG A 99 18.05 7.00 -18.47
C ARG A 99 16.70 7.72 -18.61
N PRO A 100 15.56 7.00 -18.66
CA PRO A 100 14.27 7.65 -18.74
C PRO A 100 14.07 8.53 -17.50
N ALA A 101 13.48 9.71 -17.70
CA ALA A 101 13.06 10.53 -16.57
C ALA A 101 12.05 9.75 -15.71
N PRO A 102 12.21 9.72 -14.39
CA PRO A 102 11.29 9.01 -13.54
C PRO A 102 9.93 9.70 -13.53
N PHE A 103 8.87 8.92 -13.45
CA PHE A 103 7.56 9.45 -13.10
C PHE A 103 7.60 9.92 -11.65
N GLN A 104 7.05 11.12 -11.38
CA GLN A 104 7.04 11.70 -10.05
C GLN A 104 5.65 11.51 -9.44
N GLU A 105 5.58 10.83 -8.30
CA GLU A 105 4.37 10.73 -7.50
C GLU A 105 4.62 11.31 -6.10
N LEU A 106 3.68 12.11 -5.63
CA LEU A 106 3.72 12.66 -4.29
C LEU A 106 3.43 11.54 -3.28
N VAL A 107 4.42 11.18 -2.49
CA VAL A 107 4.29 10.16 -1.44
C VAL A 107 3.73 10.78 -0.17
N PHE A 108 4.19 11.98 0.16
CA PHE A 108 3.79 12.69 1.35
C PHE A 108 3.78 14.20 1.08
N ARG A 109 2.65 14.84 1.37
CA ARG A 109 2.53 16.29 1.30
C ARG A 109 2.81 16.88 2.69
N ASN A 110 3.79 17.77 2.77
CA ASN A 110 4.00 18.53 3.98
C ASN A 110 2.94 19.64 4.11
N THR A 111 1.83 19.32 4.79
CA THR A 111 0.71 20.25 5.01
C THR A 111 0.90 21.15 6.22
N LEU A 112 2.00 20.99 6.96
CA LEU A 112 2.23 21.77 8.17
C LEU A 112 2.86 23.13 7.84
N ASN A 113 2.31 24.19 8.41
CA ASN A 113 2.86 25.53 8.32
C ASN A 113 4.28 25.58 8.88
N THR A 114 5.17 26.28 8.20
CA THR A 114 6.62 26.34 8.48
C THR A 114 7.00 26.99 9.81
N SER A 115 6.10 27.64 10.54
CA SER A 115 6.40 28.34 11.79
C SER A 115 6.38 27.48 13.06
N ASP A 116 5.61 26.35 13.08
CA ASP A 116 5.42 25.52 14.28
C ASP A 116 5.62 24.02 14.01
N ASN A 117 6.63 23.66 13.23
CA ASN A 117 6.86 22.29 12.75
C ASN A 117 6.97 21.26 13.88
N VAL A 118 7.62 21.60 15.00
CA VAL A 118 7.85 20.65 16.11
C VAL A 118 6.55 20.38 16.87
N ALA A 119 5.82 21.43 17.27
CA ALA A 119 4.57 21.29 18.00
C ALA A 119 3.52 20.54 17.19
N SER A 120 3.39 20.89 15.90
CA SER A 120 2.47 20.22 14.98
C SER A 120 2.83 18.74 14.77
N PHE A 121 4.12 18.43 14.64
CA PHE A 121 4.59 17.05 14.55
C PHE A 121 4.30 16.27 15.85
N CYS A 122 4.60 16.84 17.00
CA CYS A 122 4.32 16.22 18.29
C CYS A 122 2.83 15.97 18.50
N SER A 123 1.97 16.93 18.15
CA SER A 123 0.51 16.79 18.21
C SER A 123 -0.01 15.70 17.27
N TRP A 124 0.61 15.53 16.10
CA TRP A 124 0.23 14.51 15.14
C TRP A 124 0.69 13.10 15.57
N ILE A 125 1.91 12.95 16.09
CA ILE A 125 2.46 11.62 16.43
C ILE A 125 1.96 11.10 17.79
N TYR A 126 1.69 11.98 18.75
CA TYR A 126 1.33 11.62 20.12
C TYR A 126 0.11 10.68 20.23
N PRO A 127 -1.06 10.97 19.62
CA PRO A 127 -2.21 10.08 19.71
C PRO A 127 -1.95 8.72 19.04
N ARG A 128 -1.10 8.66 18.03
CA ARG A 128 -0.69 7.42 17.39
C ARG A 128 0.18 6.57 18.31
N LEU A 129 1.13 7.16 19.01
CA LEU A 129 1.98 6.48 20.00
C LEU A 129 1.14 5.91 21.17
N LYS A 130 0.12 6.65 21.64
CA LYS A 130 -0.82 6.16 22.66
C LYS A 130 -1.63 4.95 22.19
N LEU A 131 -2.15 4.99 20.96
CA LEU A 131 -2.87 3.86 20.39
C LEU A 131 -1.94 2.65 20.16
N ILE A 132 -0.69 2.87 19.77
CA ILE A 132 0.31 1.81 19.64
C ILE A 132 0.58 1.15 21.01
N GLU A 133 0.72 1.95 22.08
CA GLU A 133 0.94 1.45 23.45
C GLU A 133 -0.14 0.42 23.84
N SER A 134 -1.40 0.72 23.54
CA SER A 134 -2.52 -0.16 23.88
C SER A 134 -2.52 -1.49 23.12
N LEU A 135 -1.84 -1.60 21.98
CA LEU A 135 -1.71 -2.83 21.19
C LEU A 135 -0.55 -3.72 21.65
N ILE A 136 0.46 -3.14 22.32
CA ILE A 136 1.66 -3.88 22.72
C ILE A 136 1.41 -4.70 23.98
N ARG A 137 1.93 -5.93 24.02
CA ARG A 137 1.90 -6.82 25.19
C ARG A 137 2.67 -6.22 26.36
N LYS A 138 2.34 -6.65 27.60
CA LYS A 138 3.08 -6.20 28.79
C LYS A 138 4.57 -6.51 28.74
N ASP A 139 4.95 -7.63 28.12
CA ASP A 139 6.34 -8.05 27.91
C ASP A 139 6.88 -7.61 26.53
N GLY A 140 6.21 -6.68 25.86
CA GLY A 140 6.54 -6.22 24.51
C GLY A 140 7.46 -5.01 24.48
N PHE A 141 7.82 -4.60 23.26
CA PHE A 141 8.77 -3.53 23.00
C PHE A 141 8.29 -2.62 21.88
N ILE A 142 8.76 -1.37 21.92
CA ILE A 142 8.68 -0.45 20.81
C ILE A 142 10.06 0.14 20.52
N ALA A 143 10.44 0.17 19.22
CA ALA A 143 11.59 0.88 18.71
C ALA A 143 11.15 1.98 17.75
N THR A 144 11.60 3.20 17.98
CA THR A 144 11.22 4.36 17.19
C THR A 144 12.46 5.03 16.63
N ARG A 145 12.52 5.25 15.30
CA ARG A 145 13.64 5.89 14.64
C ARG A 145 13.31 7.35 14.35
N PHE A 146 14.24 8.23 14.69
CA PHE A 146 14.14 9.66 14.40
C PHE A 146 15.49 10.26 14.08
N ASP A 147 15.48 11.30 13.25
CA ASP A 147 16.64 12.15 13.06
C ASP A 147 16.74 13.24 14.16
N TYR A 148 17.83 13.96 14.16
CA TYR A 148 18.13 14.96 15.19
C TYR A 148 17.11 16.11 15.27
N HIS A 149 16.31 16.36 14.23
CA HIS A 149 15.30 17.43 14.25
C HIS A 149 14.18 17.14 15.23
N TYR A 150 13.78 15.86 15.37
CA TYR A 150 12.63 15.45 16.18
C TYR A 150 12.98 14.51 17.33
N ALA A 151 14.14 13.84 17.29
CA ALA A 151 14.50 12.79 18.25
C ALA A 151 14.29 13.22 19.71
N HIS A 152 14.78 14.39 20.11
CA HIS A 152 14.70 14.85 21.50
C HIS A 152 13.29 15.14 21.97
N TYR A 153 12.45 15.72 21.11
CA TYR A 153 11.04 16.00 21.42
C TYR A 153 10.23 14.70 21.54
N VAL A 154 10.46 13.77 20.62
CA VAL A 154 9.78 12.49 20.65
C VAL A 154 10.23 11.65 21.86
N LYS A 155 11.51 11.74 22.27
CA LYS A 155 11.97 11.09 23.50
C LYS A 155 11.14 11.50 24.71
N LEU A 156 10.81 12.79 24.86
CA LEU A 156 9.92 13.27 25.93
C LEU A 156 8.50 12.72 25.83
N LEU A 157 7.95 12.60 24.62
CA LEU A 157 6.63 11.98 24.41
C LEU A 157 6.65 10.50 24.78
N LEU A 158 7.70 9.79 24.41
CA LEU A 158 7.87 8.37 24.74
C LEU A 158 8.01 8.16 26.26
N ASP A 159 8.77 9.01 26.95
CA ASP A 159 8.86 8.98 28.42
C ASP A 159 7.51 9.21 29.09
N ASN A 160 6.69 10.12 28.53
CA ASN A 160 5.35 10.38 29.06
C ASN A 160 4.37 9.22 28.83
N ILE A 161 4.45 8.55 27.67
CA ILE A 161 3.52 7.48 27.29
C ILE A 161 3.93 6.14 27.91
N TYR A 162 5.21 5.77 27.79
CA TYR A 162 5.72 4.45 28.14
C TYR A 162 6.37 4.39 29.52
N GLY A 163 6.68 5.57 30.12
CA GLY A 163 7.43 5.70 31.36
C GLY A 163 8.94 5.81 31.11
N ALA A 164 9.59 6.82 31.74
CA ALA A 164 11.03 7.01 31.61
C ALA A 164 11.84 5.82 32.15
N GLU A 165 11.30 5.14 33.17
CA GLU A 165 11.87 3.94 33.79
C GLU A 165 11.87 2.72 32.85
N ASN A 166 11.03 2.73 31.83
CA ASN A 166 10.92 1.68 30.81
C ASN A 166 11.82 1.90 29.59
N PHE A 167 12.55 3.01 29.57
CA PHE A 167 13.56 3.26 28.56
C PHE A 167 14.72 2.28 28.68
N ILE A 168 14.99 1.51 27.58
CA ILE A 168 16.07 0.53 27.59
C ILE A 168 17.35 1.17 27.10
N ASN A 169 17.33 1.74 25.87
CA ASN A 169 18.53 2.34 25.27
C ASN A 169 18.18 3.21 24.05
N GLU A 170 19.15 4.05 23.70
CA GLU A 170 19.24 4.74 22.42
C GLU A 170 20.31 4.07 21.56
N PHE A 171 19.94 3.57 20.39
CA PHE A 171 20.89 3.09 19.40
C PHE A 171 21.20 4.20 18.39
N ILE A 172 22.47 4.50 18.23
CA ILE A 172 22.95 5.48 17.25
C ILE A 172 23.25 4.76 15.93
N ILE A 173 22.44 5.04 14.92
CA ILE A 173 22.57 4.43 13.59
C ILE A 173 23.31 5.39 12.66
N ARG A 174 24.39 4.93 12.05
CA ARG A 174 25.15 5.73 11.10
C ARG A 174 24.37 5.94 9.80
N ARG A 175 24.20 7.21 9.40
CA ARG A 175 23.73 7.56 8.05
C ARG A 175 24.83 7.37 7.02
N MET A 176 24.44 7.28 5.71
CA MET A 176 25.43 7.33 4.64
C MET A 176 26.23 8.64 4.68
N LYS A 177 27.56 8.51 4.63
CA LYS A 177 28.45 9.68 4.51
C LYS A 177 28.12 10.42 3.22
N LYS A 178 27.65 11.66 3.32
CA LYS A 178 27.52 12.55 2.17
C LYS A 178 28.91 13.09 1.84
N ASN A 179 29.44 12.78 0.66
CA ASN A 179 30.61 13.49 0.15
C ASN A 179 30.14 14.86 -0.33
N LEU A 180 30.59 15.90 0.35
CA LEU A 180 30.33 17.26 -0.06
C LEU A 180 31.32 17.68 -1.14
N SER A 181 30.86 18.47 -2.10
CA SER A 181 31.78 19.20 -2.98
C SER A 181 32.54 20.24 -2.16
N GLU A 182 33.72 20.62 -2.63
CA GLU A 182 34.55 21.62 -1.97
C GLU A 182 33.81 22.96 -1.73
N LYS A 183 32.97 23.37 -2.69
CA LYS A 183 32.10 24.55 -2.60
C LYS A 183 31.06 24.42 -1.48
N GLN A 184 30.48 23.23 -1.31
CA GLN A 184 29.50 22.95 -0.24
C GLN A 184 30.19 22.89 1.12
N ALA A 185 31.40 22.34 1.21
CA ALA A 185 32.16 22.28 2.44
C ALA A 185 32.61 23.68 2.93
N LYS A 186 32.98 24.57 2.02
CA LYS A 186 33.39 25.96 2.36
C LYS A 186 32.27 26.85 2.88
N ASN A 187 31.00 26.53 2.53
CA ASN A 187 29.84 27.32 2.92
C ASN A 187 29.04 26.72 4.10
N GLN A 188 29.60 25.72 4.80
CA GLN A 188 28.92 25.11 5.94
C GLN A 188 29.34 25.76 7.26
N ASN A 189 28.35 26.33 7.94
CA ASN A 189 28.51 26.88 9.30
C ASN A 189 28.06 25.88 10.39
N HIS A 190 27.92 24.59 10.05
CA HIS A 190 27.47 23.57 11.01
C HIS A 190 28.13 22.22 10.76
N VAL A 191 28.19 21.40 11.78
CA VAL A 191 28.66 20.01 11.69
C VAL A 191 27.61 19.17 11.03
N ILE A 192 28.04 18.34 10.07
CA ILE A 192 27.10 17.43 9.37
C ILE A 192 26.71 16.28 10.31
N VAL A 193 25.42 16.13 10.57
CA VAL A 193 24.90 15.01 11.33
C VAL A 193 24.83 13.78 10.41
N HIS A 194 25.52 12.71 10.82
CA HIS A 194 25.58 11.43 10.10
C HIS A 194 24.94 10.28 10.89
N SER A 195 24.04 10.59 11.81
CA SER A 195 23.38 9.59 12.65
C SER A 195 21.89 9.83 12.77
N ASP A 196 21.16 8.74 13.00
CA ASP A 196 19.80 8.75 13.50
C ASP A 196 19.78 8.04 14.85
N SER A 197 18.82 8.40 15.69
CA SER A 197 18.55 7.77 16.97
C SER A 197 17.42 6.74 16.83
N VAL A 198 17.62 5.55 17.38
CA VAL A 198 16.56 4.57 17.58
C VAL A 198 16.34 4.39 19.07
N PHE A 199 15.21 4.87 19.57
CA PHE A 199 14.84 4.74 20.97
C PHE A 199 14.12 3.41 21.18
N LEU A 200 14.58 2.60 22.13
CA LEU A 200 13.97 1.34 22.51
C LEU A 200 13.36 1.45 23.90
N TYR A 201 12.06 1.12 23.97
CA TYR A 201 11.29 1.01 25.21
C TYR A 201 10.72 -0.38 25.38
N GLN A 202 10.67 -0.83 26.63
CA GLN A 202 9.84 -1.95 27.07
C GLN A 202 8.48 -1.45 27.59
N LEU A 203 7.46 -2.31 27.66
CA LEU A 203 6.16 -1.95 28.24
C LEU A 203 6.10 -2.19 29.75
N SER A 204 6.97 -3.01 30.28
CA SER A 204 7.15 -3.26 31.71
C SER A 204 8.45 -4.02 31.97
N ASN A 205 8.82 -4.15 33.23
CA ASN A 205 9.96 -4.95 33.69
C ASN A 205 9.83 -6.47 33.47
N GLN A 206 8.70 -6.94 32.94
CA GLN A 206 8.51 -8.33 32.51
C GLN A 206 9.11 -8.62 31.11
N SER A 207 9.54 -7.57 30.42
CA SER A 207 10.14 -7.69 29.09
C SER A 207 11.60 -8.19 29.20
N ASN A 208 11.94 -9.20 28.41
CA ASN A 208 13.30 -9.72 28.31
C ASN A 208 13.79 -9.62 26.86
N LEU A 209 14.92 -8.98 26.68
CA LEU A 209 15.62 -8.94 25.39
C LEU A 209 16.22 -10.34 25.10
N TYR A 210 16.21 -10.70 23.82
CA TYR A 210 16.86 -11.93 23.37
C TYR A 210 18.35 -11.66 23.14
N ALA A 211 19.21 -12.42 23.83
CA ALA A 211 20.65 -12.25 23.69
C ALA A 211 21.11 -12.53 22.23
N PRO A 212 21.93 -11.66 21.66
CA PRO A 212 22.47 -11.89 20.33
C PRO A 212 23.44 -13.06 20.33
N ILE A 213 23.19 -14.03 19.44
CA ILE A 213 24.14 -15.11 19.19
C ILE A 213 24.93 -14.75 17.94
N VAL A 214 26.22 -14.55 18.07
CA VAL A 214 27.12 -14.22 16.96
C VAL A 214 28.02 -15.42 16.65
N LYS A 215 28.08 -15.79 15.36
CA LYS A 215 29.06 -16.80 14.90
C LYS A 215 30.40 -16.13 14.66
N VAL A 216 31.35 -16.40 15.52
CA VAL A 216 32.73 -15.89 15.36
C VAL A 216 33.54 -16.89 14.56
N LYS A 217 34.04 -16.45 13.39
CA LYS A 217 35.02 -17.24 12.60
C LYS A 217 36.39 -17.16 13.30
N ARG A 218 36.87 -18.29 13.75
CA ARG A 218 38.26 -18.42 14.22
C ARG A 218 39.18 -18.81 13.06
N LYS A 219 40.38 -18.23 13.03
CA LYS A 219 41.45 -18.72 12.12
C LYS A 219 41.74 -20.17 12.46
N ASN A 220 41.60 -21.07 11.49
CA ASN A 220 41.89 -22.50 11.59
C ASN A 220 41.02 -23.34 12.57
N ALA A 221 39.81 -22.89 12.90
CA ALA A 221 38.87 -23.68 13.72
C ALA A 221 37.44 -23.51 13.23
N LEU A 222 36.55 -24.44 13.63
CA LEU A 222 35.13 -24.32 13.37
C LEU A 222 34.55 -23.02 14.01
N PRO A 223 33.61 -22.33 13.34
CA PRO A 223 32.94 -21.18 13.93
C PRO A 223 32.29 -21.56 15.25
N ILE A 224 32.47 -20.76 16.27
CA ILE A 224 31.77 -20.90 17.54
C ILE A 224 30.67 -19.84 17.64
N GLU A 225 29.57 -20.20 18.28
CA GLU A 225 28.52 -19.27 18.66
C GLU A 225 28.89 -18.68 20.02
N ILE A 226 29.01 -17.38 20.09
CA ILE A 226 29.23 -16.67 21.36
C ILE A 226 28.10 -15.66 21.55
N MET A 227 27.75 -15.40 22.80
CA MET A 227 26.93 -14.24 23.14
C MET A 227 27.80 -13.00 23.03
N ASP A 228 27.37 -12.07 22.17
CA ASP A 228 28.06 -10.81 21.98
C ASP A 228 27.40 -9.72 22.85
N SER A 229 28.20 -8.82 23.39
CA SER A 229 27.67 -7.61 24.02
C SER A 229 27.43 -6.59 22.92
N TRP A 230 26.17 -6.27 22.65
CA TRP A 230 25.89 -5.20 21.71
C TRP A 230 26.11 -3.85 22.37
N ASP A 231 26.97 -3.05 21.79
CA ASP A 231 27.00 -1.63 22.09
C ASP A 231 25.81 -0.93 21.42
N ASN A 232 25.60 0.33 21.77
CA ASN A 232 24.52 1.13 21.25
C ASN A 232 24.93 2.00 20.03
N ILE A 233 26.15 1.85 19.52
CA ILE A 233 26.66 2.62 18.36
C ILE A 233 26.86 1.67 17.18
N TRP A 234 25.91 1.66 16.26
CA TRP A 234 25.87 0.73 15.14
C TRP A 234 26.46 1.33 13.87
N VAL A 235 27.78 1.29 13.74
CA VAL A 235 28.52 1.81 12.58
C VAL A 235 28.57 0.84 11.40
N ASP A 236 28.29 -0.43 11.64
CA ASP A 236 28.29 -1.50 10.63
C ASP A 236 26.97 -1.59 9.85
N ILE A 237 25.96 -0.84 10.29
CA ILE A 237 24.63 -0.79 9.67
C ILE A 237 24.53 0.51 8.89
N PRO A 238 24.35 0.46 7.55
CA PRO A 238 24.03 1.66 6.79
C PRO A 238 22.64 2.17 7.17
N GLY A 239 22.50 3.46 7.40
CA GLY A 239 21.22 4.06 7.79
C GLY A 239 20.13 3.85 6.76
N TYR A 240 20.47 4.00 5.48
CA TYR A 240 19.59 3.71 4.34
C TYR A 240 20.37 2.91 3.31
N GLU A 241 19.76 1.86 2.79
CA GLU A 241 20.31 1.14 1.65
C GLU A 241 19.79 1.81 0.36
N LYS A 242 20.70 2.16 -0.55
CA LYS A 242 20.28 2.37 -1.94
C LYS A 242 19.95 0.99 -2.50
N SER A 243 18.73 0.55 -2.24
CA SER A 243 18.29 -0.75 -2.69
C SER A 243 18.39 -0.83 -4.20
N LYS A 244 18.98 -1.92 -4.66
CA LYS A 244 18.87 -2.36 -6.04
C LYS A 244 17.56 -3.12 -6.28
N LYS A 245 16.78 -3.37 -5.21
CA LYS A 245 15.63 -4.27 -5.19
C LYS A 245 14.29 -3.55 -5.18
N THR A 246 14.21 -2.38 -4.53
CA THR A 246 12.99 -1.58 -4.48
C THR A 246 13.22 -0.19 -5.08
N LEU A 247 12.16 0.47 -5.44
CA LEU A 247 12.19 1.81 -6.02
C LEU A 247 11.95 2.90 -4.97
N TYR A 248 11.76 2.50 -3.71
CA TYR A 248 11.46 3.41 -2.62
C TYR A 248 12.69 4.25 -2.23
N PRO A 249 12.58 5.59 -2.12
CA PRO A 249 13.72 6.47 -1.96
C PRO A 249 14.43 6.35 -0.61
N THR A 250 13.71 5.95 0.46
CA THR A 250 14.18 5.89 1.84
C THR A 250 14.02 4.49 2.42
N GLU A 251 14.69 3.50 1.81
CA GLU A 251 14.61 2.12 2.29
C GLU A 251 15.48 1.91 3.52
N ASN A 252 14.88 1.44 4.61
CA ASN A 252 15.59 1.01 5.80
C ASN A 252 16.53 -0.17 5.50
N SER A 253 17.66 -0.23 6.21
CA SER A 253 18.56 -1.38 6.11
C SER A 253 17.91 -2.65 6.65
N GLU A 254 17.90 -3.73 5.86
CA GLU A 254 17.45 -5.04 6.34
C GLU A 254 18.26 -5.52 7.55
N LYS A 255 19.55 -5.13 7.67
CA LYS A 255 20.39 -5.48 8.81
C LYS A 255 19.92 -4.84 10.11
N LEU A 256 19.47 -3.56 10.03
CA LEU A 256 18.90 -2.86 11.17
C LEU A 256 17.68 -3.61 11.70
N LEU A 257 16.74 -3.92 10.81
CA LEU A 257 15.49 -4.57 11.18
C LEU A 257 15.72 -6.03 11.62
N ASP A 258 16.65 -6.76 10.99
CA ASP A 258 17.03 -8.11 11.42
C ASP A 258 17.53 -8.11 12.87
N ARG A 259 18.39 -7.14 13.21
CA ARG A 259 18.95 -7.01 14.58
C ARG A 259 17.88 -6.64 15.60
N LEU A 260 17.07 -5.63 15.33
CA LEU A 260 15.99 -5.21 16.23
C LEU A 260 14.91 -6.28 16.43
N ILE A 261 14.48 -6.93 15.34
CA ILE A 261 13.46 -7.99 15.42
C ILE A 261 13.96 -9.18 16.23
N ARG A 262 15.21 -9.60 16.04
CA ARG A 262 15.82 -10.68 16.83
C ARG A 262 16.00 -10.31 18.28
N LEU A 263 16.36 -9.06 18.57
CA LEU A 263 16.54 -8.55 19.92
C LEU A 263 15.23 -8.53 20.71
N CYS A 264 14.12 -8.17 20.04
CA CYS A 264 12.85 -7.87 20.71
C CYS A 264 11.77 -8.96 20.55
N SER A 265 12.04 -10.02 19.80
CA SER A 265 11.01 -11.05 19.52
C SER A 265 11.57 -12.44 19.22
N ALA A 266 10.78 -13.47 19.53
CA ALA A 266 10.99 -14.86 19.08
C ALA A 266 10.23 -15.15 17.76
N PRO A 267 10.54 -16.28 17.07
CA PRO A 267 9.68 -16.79 16.00
C PRO A 267 8.21 -16.95 16.46
N GLU A 268 7.27 -16.81 15.50
CA GLU A 268 5.81 -16.88 15.72
C GLU A 268 5.19 -15.70 16.50
N GLU A 269 5.97 -14.79 17.06
CA GLU A 269 5.46 -13.60 17.71
C GLU A 269 5.04 -12.52 16.69
N ILE A 270 4.13 -11.63 17.10
CA ILE A 270 3.56 -10.60 16.23
C ILE A 270 4.45 -9.36 16.25
N ILE A 271 4.88 -8.93 15.06
CA ILE A 271 5.59 -7.69 14.81
C ILE A 271 4.64 -6.71 14.13
N ALA A 272 4.75 -5.41 14.43
CA ALA A 272 4.00 -4.41 13.69
C ALA A 272 4.88 -3.24 13.23
N ASP A 273 4.49 -2.66 12.07
CA ASP A 273 5.05 -1.43 11.52
C ASP A 273 3.90 -0.59 10.96
N PHE A 274 3.64 0.55 11.59
CA PHE A 274 2.53 1.43 11.24
C PHE A 274 2.94 2.57 10.30
N PHE A 275 4.17 2.51 9.76
CA PHE A 275 4.74 3.43 8.76
C PHE A 275 5.58 2.62 7.76
N CYS A 276 4.91 1.73 7.06
CA CYS A 276 5.47 0.62 6.30
C CYS A 276 6.54 1.03 5.27
N GLY A 277 6.32 2.13 4.54
CA GLY A 277 7.18 2.53 3.44
C GLY A 277 7.39 1.42 2.42
N SER A 278 8.65 1.03 2.19
CA SER A 278 9.01 -0.06 1.26
C SER A 278 8.79 -1.48 1.79
N GLY A 279 8.23 -1.64 3.00
CA GLY A 279 7.96 -2.95 3.60
C GLY A 279 9.19 -3.69 4.13
N THR A 280 10.28 -3.01 4.42
CA THR A 280 11.51 -3.67 4.89
C THR A 280 11.29 -4.42 6.20
N THR A 281 10.59 -3.81 7.17
CA THR A 281 10.27 -4.43 8.46
C THR A 281 9.57 -5.78 8.28
N VAL A 282 8.50 -5.80 7.48
CA VAL A 282 7.69 -7.01 7.30
C VAL A 282 8.35 -8.05 6.41
N ALA A 283 9.19 -7.63 5.45
CA ALA A 283 9.98 -8.57 4.66
C ALA A 283 11.01 -9.31 5.54
N VAL A 284 11.63 -8.61 6.48
CA VAL A 284 12.54 -9.22 7.46
C VAL A 284 11.76 -10.09 8.46
N ALA A 285 10.62 -9.61 8.97
CA ALA A 285 9.75 -10.38 9.86
C ALA A 285 9.30 -11.71 9.23
N GLU A 286 8.87 -11.69 7.95
CA GLU A 286 8.51 -12.89 7.17
C GLU A 286 9.69 -13.86 7.06
N ARG A 287 10.88 -13.36 6.69
CA ARG A 287 12.10 -14.14 6.59
C ARG A 287 12.47 -14.81 7.91
N LEU A 288 12.31 -14.10 9.02
CA LEU A 288 12.62 -14.56 10.38
C LEU A 288 11.49 -15.38 11.02
N ASN A 289 10.46 -15.74 10.28
CA ASN A 289 9.30 -16.50 10.76
C ASN A 289 8.50 -15.82 11.87
N ARG A 290 8.35 -14.49 11.80
CA ARG A 290 7.44 -13.72 12.66
C ARG A 290 6.10 -13.53 11.95
N LYS A 291 5.03 -13.41 12.72
CA LYS A 291 3.73 -12.88 12.29
C LYS A 291 3.84 -11.37 12.19
N TRP A 292 3.11 -10.73 11.27
CA TRP A 292 3.24 -9.29 11.14
C TRP A 292 1.95 -8.60 10.73
N ILE A 293 1.89 -7.30 11.09
CA ILE A 293 0.85 -6.34 10.72
C ILE A 293 1.57 -5.10 10.23
N THR A 294 1.16 -4.56 9.09
CA THR A 294 1.77 -3.32 8.58
C THR A 294 0.75 -2.40 7.93
N VAL A 295 1.04 -1.11 8.03
CA VAL A 295 0.13 -0.04 7.59
C VAL A 295 0.91 1.02 6.83
N ASP A 296 0.33 1.54 5.76
CA ASP A 296 0.77 2.76 5.10
C ASP A 296 -0.41 3.51 4.49
N LEU A 297 -0.31 4.83 4.50
CA LEU A 297 -1.29 5.71 3.86
C LEU A 297 -1.16 5.65 2.33
N ASN A 298 0.09 5.58 1.85
CA ASN A 298 0.38 5.68 0.43
C ASN A 298 0.13 4.35 -0.28
N LYS A 299 -0.73 4.38 -1.31
CA LYS A 299 -1.07 3.19 -2.12
C LYS A 299 0.17 2.53 -2.75
N TYR A 300 1.17 3.34 -3.13
CA TYR A 300 2.36 2.84 -3.78
C TYR A 300 3.30 2.12 -2.81
N SER A 301 3.44 2.63 -1.57
CA SER A 301 4.14 1.93 -0.48
C SER A 301 3.54 0.55 -0.24
N VAL A 302 2.20 0.48 -0.15
CA VAL A 302 1.46 -0.76 0.03
C VAL A 302 1.66 -1.70 -1.16
N TYR A 303 1.61 -1.18 -2.37
CA TYR A 303 1.84 -1.96 -3.59
C TYR A 303 3.27 -2.54 -3.65
N GLU A 304 4.30 -1.73 -3.43
CA GLU A 304 5.70 -2.18 -3.41
C GLU A 304 5.95 -3.21 -2.30
N THR A 305 5.36 -2.99 -1.12
CA THR A 305 5.41 -3.96 -0.02
C THR A 305 4.80 -5.30 -0.43
N ARG A 306 3.59 -5.29 -1.01
CA ARG A 306 2.91 -6.50 -1.51
C ARG A 306 3.76 -7.22 -2.55
N LYS A 307 4.27 -6.49 -3.54
CA LYS A 307 5.13 -7.01 -4.60
C LYS A 307 6.41 -7.65 -4.04
N ARG A 308 7.07 -6.97 -3.10
CA ARG A 308 8.27 -7.47 -2.40
C ARG A 308 8.00 -8.79 -1.68
N LEU A 309 6.90 -8.87 -0.94
CA LEU A 309 6.52 -10.07 -0.18
C LEU A 309 6.18 -11.24 -1.10
N LEU A 310 5.39 -11.00 -2.14
CA LEU A 310 5.05 -12.04 -3.13
C LEU A 310 6.29 -12.54 -3.88
N ASN A 311 7.22 -11.65 -4.22
CA ASN A 311 8.48 -12.00 -4.87
C ASN A 311 9.40 -12.87 -3.99
N ASN A 312 9.42 -12.61 -2.68
CA ASN A 312 10.25 -13.34 -1.73
C ASN A 312 9.63 -14.70 -1.30
N GLY A 313 8.35 -14.91 -1.65
CA GLY A 313 7.57 -16.07 -1.21
C GLY A 313 6.99 -15.89 0.19
N LEU A 314 5.70 -16.12 0.31
CA LEU A 314 4.97 -16.04 1.58
C LEU A 314 5.08 -17.35 2.35
N LYS A 315 5.25 -17.26 3.67
CA LYS A 315 5.17 -18.40 4.60
C LYS A 315 3.77 -18.55 5.21
N ARG A 316 3.01 -17.46 5.23
CA ARG A 316 1.63 -17.40 5.76
C ARG A 316 0.73 -16.65 4.79
N PRO A 317 -0.58 -16.86 4.88
CA PRO A 317 -1.51 -16.04 4.13
C PRO A 317 -1.30 -14.55 4.38
N LEU A 318 -1.37 -13.77 3.32
CA LEU A 318 -1.33 -12.32 3.32
C LEU A 318 -2.73 -11.79 3.02
N GLU A 319 -3.28 -10.99 3.90
CA GLU A 319 -4.53 -10.27 3.68
C GLU A 319 -4.25 -8.78 3.49
N TYR A 320 -4.75 -8.24 2.38
CA TYR A 320 -4.69 -6.81 2.08
C TYR A 320 -6.04 -6.16 2.39
N TYR A 321 -5.99 -5.11 3.21
CA TYR A 321 -7.15 -4.36 3.66
C TYR A 321 -7.08 -2.90 3.24
N LEU A 322 -8.26 -2.30 3.00
CA LEU A 322 -8.45 -0.85 2.96
C LEU A 322 -9.18 -0.39 4.21
N THR A 323 -8.76 0.74 4.75
CA THR A 323 -9.51 1.41 5.81
C THR A 323 -10.75 2.06 5.23
N VAL A 324 -11.89 1.80 5.86
CA VAL A 324 -13.17 2.45 5.54
C VAL A 324 -13.65 3.11 6.83
N THR A 325 -13.86 4.41 6.83
CA THR A 325 -14.38 5.11 7.99
C THR A 325 -15.88 5.24 7.90
N ASN A 326 -16.56 5.05 9.02
CA ASN A 326 -18.00 5.26 9.15
C ASN A 326 -18.36 6.69 9.59
N GLU A 327 -17.39 7.58 9.67
CA GLU A 327 -17.69 8.96 9.99
C GLU A 327 -18.62 9.54 8.94
N LYS A 328 -19.48 10.48 9.36
CA LYS A 328 -20.60 11.07 8.60
C LYS A 328 -20.27 11.57 7.18
N THR A 329 -19.05 11.39 6.72
CA THR A 329 -18.52 11.74 5.40
C THR A 329 -17.99 10.53 4.58
N GLY A 330 -17.88 9.33 5.16
CA GLY A 330 -17.39 8.12 4.46
C GLY A 330 -18.45 7.41 3.61
N ALA A 331 -18.03 6.41 2.87
CA ALA A 331 -18.84 5.68 1.89
C ALA A 331 -20.15 5.09 2.42
N SER A 332 -20.23 4.77 3.71
CA SER A 332 -21.49 4.34 4.36
C SER A 332 -22.47 5.52 4.52
N TYR A 333 -21.95 6.75 4.73
CA TYR A 333 -22.73 7.97 4.71
C TYR A 333 -23.21 8.30 3.30
N ILE A 334 -22.36 8.12 2.32
CA ILE A 334 -22.68 8.29 0.91
C ILE A 334 -23.83 7.36 0.51
N ASN A 335 -23.80 6.09 0.90
CA ASN A 335 -24.80 5.08 0.49
C ASN A 335 -26.16 5.22 1.21
N ARG A 336 -26.21 5.76 2.44
CA ARG A 336 -27.45 5.92 3.22
C ARG A 336 -28.11 7.27 3.05
N ASN A 337 -27.49 8.19 2.32
CA ASN A 337 -27.96 9.57 2.24
C ASN A 337 -28.73 9.82 0.95
N ALA A 338 -29.89 10.46 1.06
CA ALA A 338 -30.63 11.02 -0.09
C ALA A 338 -29.78 11.96 -0.98
N ASN A 339 -28.59 12.34 -0.51
CA ASN A 339 -27.64 13.22 -1.17
C ASN A 339 -26.44 12.53 -1.83
N TYR A 340 -26.38 11.18 -1.89
CA TYR A 340 -25.27 10.43 -2.47
C TYR A 340 -24.81 10.99 -3.83
N TYR A 341 -25.74 11.10 -4.77
CA TYR A 341 -25.43 11.60 -6.11
C TYR A 341 -24.96 13.04 -6.11
N ASN A 342 -25.50 13.88 -5.21
CA ASN A 342 -25.10 15.28 -5.11
C ASN A 342 -23.67 15.43 -4.61
N LEU A 343 -23.25 14.62 -3.63
CA LEU A 343 -21.89 14.65 -3.11
C LEU A 343 -20.88 14.29 -4.20
N ILE A 344 -21.15 13.22 -4.98
CA ILE A 344 -20.28 12.83 -6.07
C ILE A 344 -20.26 13.88 -7.17
N LEU A 345 -21.43 14.40 -7.58
CA LEU A 345 -21.52 15.45 -8.59
C LEU A 345 -20.74 16.69 -8.17
N GLN A 346 -20.93 17.16 -6.94
CA GLN A 346 -20.24 18.34 -6.43
C GLN A 346 -18.72 18.12 -6.40
N ALA A 347 -18.26 16.95 -5.91
CA ALA A 347 -16.84 16.60 -5.88
C ALA A 347 -16.25 16.48 -7.29
N PHE A 348 -17.05 16.01 -8.27
CA PHE A 348 -16.63 15.92 -9.67
C PHE A 348 -16.71 17.27 -10.42
N GLY A 349 -17.37 18.25 -9.83
CA GLY A 349 -17.63 19.56 -10.45
C GLY A 349 -18.76 19.51 -11.50
N GLY A 350 -19.74 18.65 -11.30
CA GLY A 350 -20.93 18.55 -12.14
C GLY A 350 -22.12 19.34 -11.56
N ILE A 351 -23.07 19.68 -12.42
CA ILE A 351 -24.32 20.37 -12.09
C ILE A 351 -25.45 19.35 -12.06
N LYS A 352 -26.27 19.37 -11.01
CA LYS A 352 -27.39 18.44 -10.82
C LYS A 352 -28.54 18.70 -11.78
N PHE A 353 -29.14 17.61 -12.30
CA PHE A 353 -30.47 17.66 -12.90
C PHE A 353 -31.57 17.48 -11.84
N THR A 354 -32.66 18.17 -12.00
CA THR A 354 -33.82 18.07 -11.10
C THR A 354 -34.75 16.89 -11.44
N GLU A 355 -34.79 16.41 -12.69
CA GLU A 355 -35.79 15.41 -13.13
C GLU A 355 -35.33 14.39 -14.18
N GLU A 356 -34.09 14.37 -14.63
CA GLU A 356 -33.65 13.51 -15.76
C GLU A 356 -33.04 12.16 -15.35
N ARG A 357 -33.85 11.22 -14.87
CA ARG A 357 -33.40 9.83 -14.69
C ARG A 357 -33.13 9.15 -16.05
N PRO A 358 -32.02 8.35 -16.21
CA PRO A 358 -31.11 7.86 -15.18
C PRO A 358 -29.92 8.78 -14.93
N PHE A 359 -29.79 9.93 -15.60
CA PHE A 359 -28.69 10.84 -15.42
C PHE A 359 -28.86 11.66 -14.14
N GLN A 360 -27.77 11.82 -13.40
CA GLN A 360 -27.76 12.57 -12.15
C GLN A 360 -27.38 14.04 -12.36
N GLY A 361 -26.72 14.36 -13.48
CA GLY A 361 -26.30 15.72 -13.79
C GLY A 361 -25.56 15.85 -15.11
N ARG A 362 -24.93 17.00 -15.29
CA ARG A 362 -24.06 17.29 -16.44
C ARG A 362 -22.79 18.02 -15.99
N LYS A 363 -21.76 17.93 -16.82
CA LYS A 363 -20.56 18.76 -16.75
C LYS A 363 -20.23 19.22 -18.15
N ASP A 364 -20.20 20.53 -18.35
CA ASP A 364 -20.15 21.13 -19.69
C ASP A 364 -21.30 20.57 -20.56
N GLU A 365 -21.01 20.03 -21.74
CA GLU A 365 -21.99 19.42 -22.63
C GLU A 365 -22.18 17.90 -22.39
N ALA A 366 -21.49 17.31 -21.39
CA ALA A 366 -21.53 15.88 -21.12
C ALA A 366 -22.60 15.53 -20.07
N TYR A 367 -23.37 14.47 -20.34
CA TYR A 367 -24.28 13.88 -19.36
C TYR A 367 -23.53 12.98 -18.39
N ILE A 368 -23.91 13.00 -17.12
CA ILE A 368 -23.27 12.22 -16.06
C ILE A 368 -24.23 11.13 -15.55
N TYR A 369 -23.80 9.89 -15.66
CA TYR A 369 -24.39 8.75 -14.99
C TYR A 369 -23.51 8.33 -13.82
N ILE A 370 -24.08 8.17 -12.62
CA ILE A 370 -23.37 7.76 -11.41
C ILE A 370 -23.90 6.40 -10.97
N GLY A 371 -23.03 5.39 -10.93
CA GLY A 371 -23.35 4.08 -10.39
C GLY A 371 -23.58 4.11 -8.88
N GLN A 372 -24.39 3.19 -8.38
CA GLN A 372 -24.60 3.05 -6.94
C GLN A 372 -23.30 2.61 -6.24
N TYR A 373 -23.18 2.98 -4.96
CA TYR A 373 -22.03 2.59 -4.15
C TYR A 373 -21.87 1.08 -4.10
N ASP A 374 -20.63 0.61 -4.30
CA ASP A 374 -20.23 -0.80 -4.29
C ASP A 374 -20.91 -1.69 -5.35
N GLN A 375 -21.78 -1.15 -6.19
CA GLN A 375 -22.34 -1.87 -7.33
C GLN A 375 -21.42 -1.74 -8.55
N MET A 376 -21.41 -2.80 -9.34
CA MET A 376 -20.67 -2.86 -10.59
C MET A 376 -21.48 -2.21 -11.70
N ILE A 377 -20.86 -1.30 -12.45
CA ILE A 377 -21.42 -0.81 -13.70
C ILE A 377 -21.37 -1.93 -14.74
N SER A 378 -22.51 -2.23 -15.31
CA SER A 378 -22.69 -3.28 -16.33
C SER A 378 -22.85 -2.70 -17.75
N LYS A 379 -22.85 -3.57 -18.75
CA LYS A 379 -23.20 -3.20 -20.13
C LYS A 379 -24.61 -2.68 -20.24
N GLU A 380 -25.53 -3.31 -19.53
CA GLU A 380 -26.95 -2.98 -19.50
C GLU A 380 -27.18 -1.56 -18.99
N ASP A 381 -26.43 -1.14 -17.96
CA ASP A 381 -26.47 0.22 -17.44
C ASP A 381 -26.08 1.25 -18.51
N ILE A 382 -24.99 0.95 -19.23
CA ILE A 382 -24.48 1.84 -20.29
C ILE A 382 -25.43 1.84 -21.50
N GLN A 383 -25.95 0.68 -21.92
CA GLN A 383 -26.89 0.59 -23.02
C GLN A 383 -28.16 1.37 -22.72
N SER A 384 -28.70 1.24 -21.51
CA SER A 384 -29.88 1.98 -21.06
C SER A 384 -29.66 3.50 -21.10
N ALA A 385 -28.48 3.95 -20.63
CA ALA A 385 -28.11 5.36 -20.69
C ALA A 385 -27.98 5.87 -22.14
N ILE A 386 -27.33 5.09 -23.02
CA ILE A 386 -27.18 5.47 -24.44
C ILE A 386 -28.53 5.50 -25.15
N GLN A 387 -29.41 4.51 -24.90
CA GLN A 387 -30.73 4.44 -25.51
C GLN A 387 -31.55 5.70 -25.18
N LEU A 388 -31.48 6.18 -23.95
CA LEU A 388 -32.16 7.41 -23.55
C LEU A 388 -31.58 8.66 -24.19
N LEU A 389 -30.27 8.76 -24.35
CA LEU A 389 -29.64 9.86 -25.11
C LEU A 389 -30.07 9.83 -26.59
N ASN A 390 -30.19 8.64 -27.18
CA ASN A 390 -30.67 8.50 -28.56
C ASN A 390 -32.12 8.93 -28.73
N GLN A 391 -33.00 8.59 -27.77
CA GLN A 391 -34.41 9.05 -27.77
C GLN A 391 -34.55 10.57 -27.70
N LYS A 392 -33.56 11.25 -27.09
CA LYS A 392 -33.51 12.72 -27.03
C LYS A 392 -32.84 13.36 -28.24
N GLU A 393 -32.47 12.59 -29.26
CA GLU A 393 -31.68 13.02 -30.42
C GLU A 393 -30.39 13.76 -30.02
N CYS A 394 -29.84 13.42 -28.84
CA CYS A 394 -28.72 14.09 -28.25
C CYS A 394 -27.41 13.32 -28.52
N GLN A 395 -26.47 13.94 -29.21
CA GLN A 395 -25.12 13.41 -29.45
C GLN A 395 -24.09 13.81 -28.39
N ALA A 396 -24.54 14.28 -27.23
CA ALA A 396 -23.65 14.68 -26.15
C ALA A 396 -22.76 13.54 -25.67
N GLU A 397 -21.62 13.90 -25.11
CA GLU A 397 -20.72 12.98 -24.43
C GLU A 397 -21.39 12.39 -23.19
N LEU A 398 -21.10 11.09 -22.92
CA LEU A 398 -21.56 10.40 -21.72
C LEU A 398 -20.39 10.13 -20.77
N ILE A 399 -20.47 10.67 -19.56
CA ILE A 399 -19.53 10.39 -18.48
C ILE A 399 -20.18 9.41 -17.50
N ILE A 400 -19.50 8.30 -17.26
CA ILE A 400 -19.95 7.26 -16.33
C ILE A 400 -19.02 7.23 -15.14
N LEU A 401 -19.52 7.61 -13.96
CA LEU A 401 -18.81 7.57 -12.70
C LEU A 401 -19.18 6.29 -11.96
N GLY A 402 -18.22 5.42 -11.68
CA GLY A 402 -18.46 4.15 -11.01
C GLY A 402 -17.35 3.75 -10.05
N TRP A 403 -17.68 2.90 -9.09
CA TRP A 403 -16.73 2.31 -8.14
C TRP A 403 -16.09 1.04 -8.69
N LYS A 404 -16.87 0.26 -9.40
CA LYS A 404 -16.48 -0.99 -10.05
C LYS A 404 -17.06 -1.05 -11.46
N PHE A 405 -16.37 -1.74 -12.35
CA PHE A 405 -16.77 -1.86 -13.75
C PHE A 405 -16.72 -3.33 -14.16
N GLN A 406 -17.65 -3.74 -15.04
CA GLN A 406 -17.59 -5.03 -15.70
C GLN A 406 -16.35 -5.11 -16.60
N LEU A 407 -15.73 -6.29 -16.69
CA LEU A 407 -14.43 -6.50 -17.34
C LEU A 407 -14.34 -5.96 -18.76
N ASP A 408 -15.38 -6.21 -19.57
CA ASP A 408 -15.38 -5.91 -21.00
C ASP A 408 -15.96 -4.52 -21.35
N LEU A 409 -16.26 -3.69 -20.36
CA LEU A 409 -16.80 -2.35 -20.58
C LEU A 409 -15.86 -1.41 -21.32
N PRO A 410 -14.54 -1.37 -21.06
CA PRO A 410 -13.64 -0.53 -21.82
C PRO A 410 -13.65 -0.87 -23.32
N PHE A 411 -13.68 -2.16 -23.66
CA PHE A 411 -13.80 -2.62 -25.04
C PHE A 411 -15.20 -2.32 -25.62
N PHE A 412 -16.26 -2.60 -24.88
CA PHE A 412 -17.63 -2.31 -25.28
C PHE A 412 -17.83 -0.81 -25.59
N THR A 413 -17.37 0.08 -24.73
CA THR A 413 -17.51 1.53 -24.95
C THR A 413 -16.66 2.05 -26.10
N SER A 414 -15.53 1.41 -26.41
CA SER A 414 -14.69 1.79 -27.54
C SER A 414 -15.40 1.61 -28.90
N ASN A 415 -16.34 0.67 -28.98
CA ASN A 415 -17.14 0.48 -30.20
C ASN A 415 -18.08 1.67 -30.48
N TYR A 416 -18.65 2.28 -29.44
CA TYR A 416 -19.48 3.49 -29.61
C TYR A 416 -18.68 4.72 -30.01
N GLN A 417 -17.38 4.78 -29.69
CA GLN A 417 -16.51 5.85 -30.18
C GLN A 417 -16.34 5.81 -31.70
N LYS A 418 -16.40 4.62 -32.31
CA LYS A 418 -16.41 4.46 -33.77
C LYS A 418 -17.69 4.99 -34.41
N GLU A 419 -18.78 5.09 -33.64
CA GLU A 419 -20.09 5.61 -34.03
C GLU A 419 -20.27 7.10 -33.70
N ASN A 420 -19.19 7.84 -33.49
CA ASN A 420 -19.14 9.26 -33.08
C ASN A 420 -19.75 9.60 -31.73
N ARG A 421 -19.98 8.62 -30.85
CA ARG A 421 -20.40 8.89 -29.48
C ARG A 421 -19.26 8.73 -28.50
N LYS A 422 -18.88 9.80 -27.84
CA LYS A 422 -17.83 9.80 -26.83
C LYS A 422 -18.37 9.33 -25.49
N ILE A 423 -17.82 8.25 -24.95
CA ILE A 423 -18.13 7.69 -23.62
C ILE A 423 -16.87 7.69 -22.79
N ARG A 424 -16.90 8.29 -21.60
CA ARG A 424 -15.79 8.22 -20.64
C ARG A 424 -16.19 7.42 -19.42
N LEU A 425 -15.44 6.37 -19.14
CA LEU A 425 -15.53 5.62 -17.90
C LEU A 425 -14.56 6.21 -16.89
N ILE A 426 -15.06 6.63 -15.75
CA ILE A 426 -14.27 7.28 -14.70
C ILE A 426 -14.51 6.54 -13.40
N ARG A 427 -13.43 6.01 -12.84
CA ARG A 427 -13.46 5.35 -11.55
C ARG A 427 -13.46 6.38 -10.42
N ILE A 428 -14.39 6.19 -9.49
CA ILE A 428 -14.43 6.93 -8.25
C ILE A 428 -13.48 6.23 -7.26
N HIS A 429 -12.55 6.98 -6.72
CA HIS A 429 -11.68 6.54 -5.63
C HIS A 429 -11.94 7.39 -4.41
N GLU A 430 -12.09 6.76 -3.27
CA GLU A 430 -12.03 7.41 -1.98
C GLU A 430 -10.63 7.16 -1.42
N ASP A 431 -9.89 8.23 -1.15
CA ASP A 431 -8.61 8.11 -0.51
C ASP A 431 -8.79 7.95 1.01
N PRO A 432 -7.75 7.52 1.73
CA PRO A 432 -7.83 7.37 3.19
C PRO A 432 -8.07 8.67 3.96
N THR A 433 -8.00 9.83 3.31
CA THR A 433 -8.34 11.15 3.87
C THR A 433 -9.79 11.56 3.56
N HIS A 434 -10.60 10.63 3.02
CA HIS A 434 -12.00 10.82 2.60
C HIS A 434 -12.21 11.81 1.46
N SER A 435 -11.15 12.19 0.77
CA SER A 435 -11.28 12.94 -0.46
C SER A 435 -11.68 12.01 -1.60
N LEU A 436 -12.66 12.44 -2.39
CA LEU A 436 -13.02 11.73 -3.61
C LEU A 436 -12.07 12.15 -4.73
N SER A 437 -11.47 11.17 -5.38
CA SER A 437 -10.69 11.38 -6.60
C SER A 437 -11.33 10.63 -7.76
N PHE A 438 -11.19 11.20 -8.95
CA PHE A 438 -11.80 10.70 -10.17
C PHE A 438 -10.72 10.42 -11.19
N ARG A 439 -10.59 9.15 -11.59
CA ARG A 439 -9.57 8.73 -12.54
C ARG A 439 -10.22 8.08 -13.75
N PRO A 440 -9.88 8.53 -14.97
CA PRO A 440 -10.30 7.82 -16.18
C PRO A 440 -9.90 6.36 -16.10
N LEU A 441 -10.80 5.48 -16.50
CA LEU A 441 -10.52 4.05 -16.54
C LEU A 441 -9.58 3.76 -17.72
N PRO A 442 -8.43 3.09 -17.52
CA PRO A 442 -7.61 2.61 -18.63
C PRO A 442 -8.39 1.66 -19.53
N PHE A 443 -8.06 1.67 -20.80
CA PHE A 443 -8.57 0.64 -21.71
C PHE A 443 -7.83 -0.66 -21.44
N VAL A 444 -8.60 -1.74 -21.26
CA VAL A 444 -8.07 -3.11 -21.09
C VAL A 444 -8.85 -4.03 -22.00
N ASP A 445 -8.14 -4.76 -22.81
CA ASP A 445 -8.70 -5.85 -23.63
C ASP A 445 -8.25 -7.18 -23.06
N ILE A 446 -9.20 -7.90 -22.44
CA ILE A 446 -8.99 -9.23 -21.89
C ILE A 446 -9.96 -10.19 -22.57
N ASP A 447 -9.42 -11.09 -23.37
CA ASP A 447 -10.18 -12.20 -23.93
C ASP A 447 -10.32 -13.32 -22.91
N TRP A 448 -11.46 -13.99 -22.98
CA TRP A 448 -11.68 -15.21 -22.21
C TRP A 448 -12.35 -16.29 -23.06
N LYS A 449 -12.01 -17.53 -22.77
CA LYS A 449 -12.56 -18.68 -23.47
C LYS A 449 -12.89 -19.81 -22.50
N LEU A 450 -14.13 -20.26 -22.51
CA LEU A 450 -14.55 -21.49 -21.85
C LEU A 450 -14.33 -22.69 -22.77
N ILE A 451 -13.72 -23.75 -22.23
CA ILE A 451 -13.62 -25.08 -22.87
C ILE A 451 -14.53 -26.03 -22.08
N PRO A 452 -15.80 -26.20 -22.50
CA PRO A 452 -16.83 -26.92 -21.69
C PRO A 452 -16.44 -28.35 -21.38
N LYS A 453 -15.84 -29.07 -22.35
CA LYS A 453 -15.46 -30.49 -22.21
C LYS A 453 -14.58 -30.78 -21.02
N VAL A 454 -13.72 -29.83 -20.64
CA VAL A 454 -12.76 -29.95 -19.53
C VAL A 454 -13.04 -28.93 -18.42
N ARG A 455 -14.15 -28.19 -18.50
CA ARG A 455 -14.53 -27.16 -17.53
C ARG A 455 -13.39 -26.17 -17.23
N GLN A 456 -12.72 -25.73 -18.30
CA GLN A 456 -11.55 -24.87 -18.16
C GLN A 456 -11.83 -23.48 -18.74
N ILE A 457 -11.43 -22.44 -18.01
CA ILE A 457 -11.42 -21.05 -18.48
C ILE A 457 -9.98 -20.63 -18.76
N HIS A 458 -9.81 -19.98 -19.90
CA HIS A 458 -8.58 -19.27 -20.26
C HIS A 458 -8.85 -17.78 -20.25
N LEU A 459 -7.92 -17.01 -19.69
CA LEU A 459 -7.88 -15.55 -19.74
C LEU A 459 -6.60 -15.11 -20.45
N GLN A 460 -6.74 -14.13 -21.34
CA GLN A 460 -5.60 -13.54 -22.06
C GLN A 460 -5.74 -12.02 -22.15
N ILE A 461 -4.73 -11.29 -21.70
CA ILE A 461 -4.63 -9.84 -21.90
C ILE A 461 -4.07 -9.61 -23.30
N ASN A 462 -4.84 -8.95 -24.17
CA ASN A 462 -4.46 -8.62 -25.54
C ASN A 462 -3.88 -7.22 -25.65
N ASP A 463 -4.51 -6.25 -24.97
CA ASP A 463 -4.12 -4.83 -25.03
C ASP A 463 -4.37 -4.12 -23.70
N TYR A 464 -3.60 -3.05 -23.49
CA TYR A 464 -3.73 -2.16 -22.34
C TYR A 464 -3.34 -0.74 -22.76
N GLN A 465 -4.20 0.24 -22.51
CA GLN A 465 -3.93 1.64 -22.85
C GLN A 465 -4.18 2.54 -21.65
N LEU A 466 -3.18 3.32 -21.30
CA LEU A 466 -3.33 4.37 -20.29
C LEU A 466 -4.29 5.46 -20.79
N PRO A 467 -5.04 6.12 -19.88
CA PRO A 467 -5.79 7.32 -20.21
C PRO A 467 -4.90 8.36 -20.89
N VAL A 468 -5.44 9.07 -21.88
CA VAL A 468 -4.67 10.04 -22.68
C VAL A 468 -3.97 11.08 -21.81
N GLU A 469 -4.62 11.56 -20.76
CA GLU A 469 -4.06 12.55 -19.84
C GLU A 469 -2.88 11.99 -19.02
N GLU A 470 -2.91 10.70 -18.67
CA GLU A 470 -1.82 10.03 -17.95
C GLU A 470 -0.68 9.67 -18.91
N TYR A 471 -1.04 9.16 -20.09
CA TYR A 471 -0.06 8.88 -21.15
C TYR A 471 0.71 10.13 -21.58
N ALA A 472 0.04 11.28 -21.65
CA ALA A 472 0.67 12.57 -21.97
C ALA A 472 1.72 13.04 -20.94
N LYS A 473 1.62 12.59 -19.69
CA LYS A 473 2.59 12.89 -18.64
C LYS A 473 3.84 11.99 -18.68
N LEU A 474 3.78 10.90 -19.44
CA LEU A 474 4.93 10.00 -19.56
C LEU A 474 6.05 10.61 -20.38
N PRO A 475 7.32 10.32 -20.07
CA PRO A 475 8.46 10.68 -20.90
C PRO A 475 8.34 10.11 -22.33
N ASN A 476 8.80 10.86 -23.33
CA ASN A 476 8.63 10.49 -24.74
C ASN A 476 9.19 9.10 -25.11
N ASN A 477 10.31 8.71 -24.53
CA ASN A 477 10.93 7.40 -24.74
C ASN A 477 10.11 6.22 -24.17
N ILE A 478 9.11 6.50 -23.34
CA ILE A 478 8.20 5.51 -22.77
C ILE A 478 6.96 5.39 -23.64
N ARG A 479 6.52 6.47 -24.27
CA ARG A 479 5.34 6.50 -25.14
C ARG A 479 5.44 5.62 -26.39
N THR A 480 6.65 5.18 -26.75
CA THR A 480 6.90 4.33 -27.95
C THR A 480 6.76 2.83 -27.67
N GLN A 481 6.34 2.42 -26.49
CA GLN A 481 6.34 1.03 -26.05
C GLN A 481 5.04 0.31 -26.36
N GLN A 482 5.07 -1.03 -26.30
CA GLN A 482 3.86 -1.83 -26.41
C GLN A 482 2.96 -1.56 -25.20
N SER A 483 1.67 -1.47 -25.45
CA SER A 483 0.67 -1.12 -24.45
C SER A 483 0.67 -2.03 -23.22
N ILE A 484 0.89 -3.32 -23.41
CA ILE A 484 0.95 -4.32 -22.32
C ILE A 484 2.14 -4.09 -21.38
N ASP A 485 3.19 -3.41 -21.84
CA ASP A 485 4.35 -3.08 -21.00
C ASP A 485 4.02 -2.10 -19.88
N PHE A 486 2.85 -1.49 -19.91
CA PHE A 486 2.36 -0.65 -18.81
C PHE A 486 1.76 -1.44 -17.65
N ILE A 487 1.48 -2.73 -17.80
CA ILE A 487 1.01 -3.57 -16.70
C ILE A 487 2.21 -4.00 -15.85
N ASP A 488 2.11 -3.80 -14.54
CA ASP A 488 3.15 -4.21 -13.59
C ASP A 488 2.76 -5.43 -12.75
N TYR A 489 1.47 -5.64 -12.55
CA TYR A 489 0.90 -6.76 -11.77
C TYR A 489 -0.50 -7.09 -12.25
N TRP A 490 -0.86 -8.37 -12.25
CA TRP A 490 -2.25 -8.80 -12.27
C TRP A 490 -2.47 -10.12 -11.55
N SER A 491 -3.67 -10.31 -11.04
CA SER A 491 -4.07 -11.48 -10.28
C SER A 491 -5.47 -11.92 -10.61
N VAL A 492 -5.77 -13.19 -10.39
CA VAL A 492 -7.09 -13.77 -10.62
C VAL A 492 -7.53 -14.55 -9.38
N ASN A 493 -8.75 -14.28 -8.95
CA ASN A 493 -9.52 -15.13 -8.04
C ASN A 493 -10.60 -15.82 -8.87
N TRP A 494 -10.47 -17.12 -9.05
CA TRP A 494 -11.33 -17.89 -9.94
C TRP A 494 -12.72 -18.21 -9.35
N ASP A 495 -12.93 -18.02 -8.04
CA ASP A 495 -14.22 -18.18 -7.37
C ASP A 495 -14.33 -17.31 -6.13
N SER A 496 -14.63 -16.05 -6.33
CA SER A 496 -14.71 -15.06 -5.25
C SER A 496 -15.92 -15.26 -4.32
N LYS A 497 -16.95 -16.00 -4.73
CA LYS A 497 -18.12 -16.32 -3.89
C LYS A 497 -17.79 -17.38 -2.84
N ARG A 498 -17.03 -18.41 -3.23
CA ARG A 498 -16.71 -19.57 -2.38
C ARG A 498 -15.39 -19.42 -1.64
N LYS A 499 -14.43 -18.71 -2.25
CA LYS A 499 -13.07 -18.63 -1.77
C LYS A 499 -12.59 -17.17 -1.72
N LYS A 500 -12.37 -16.66 -0.53
CA LYS A 500 -11.75 -15.34 -0.34
C LYS A 500 -10.24 -15.45 -0.52
N GLY A 501 -9.74 -15.35 -1.76
CA GLY A 501 -8.29 -15.39 -1.98
C GLY A 501 -7.92 -15.34 -3.44
N VAL A 502 -6.69 -14.90 -3.72
CA VAL A 502 -6.12 -14.90 -5.06
C VAL A 502 -5.57 -16.28 -5.36
N ASP A 503 -6.00 -16.86 -6.48
CA ASP A 503 -5.54 -18.20 -6.90
C ASP A 503 -4.32 -18.13 -7.80
N TRP A 504 -4.14 -17.03 -8.53
CA TRP A 504 -3.05 -16.86 -9.47
C TRP A 504 -2.57 -15.41 -9.55
N THR A 505 -1.26 -15.22 -9.71
CA THR A 505 -0.63 -13.89 -9.83
C THR A 505 0.48 -13.88 -10.87
N SER A 506 0.63 -12.75 -11.54
CA SER A 506 1.80 -12.44 -12.34
C SER A 506 2.24 -11.00 -12.10
N PHE A 507 3.54 -10.78 -11.95
CA PHE A 507 4.11 -9.45 -11.73
C PHE A 507 5.44 -9.31 -12.45
N ARG A 508 5.76 -8.09 -12.79
CA ARG A 508 7.03 -7.72 -13.41
C ARG A 508 8.15 -7.79 -12.37
N LYS A 509 9.24 -8.45 -12.68
CA LYS A 509 10.41 -8.59 -11.81
C LYS A 509 11.57 -7.78 -12.34
N LEU A 510 12.13 -6.93 -11.49
CA LEU A 510 13.33 -6.15 -11.81
C LEU A 510 14.56 -6.81 -11.20
N GLY A 511 15.62 -6.94 -11.99
CA GLY A 511 16.93 -7.41 -11.56
C GLY A 511 17.91 -6.27 -11.29
N PRO A 512 19.19 -6.60 -11.07
CA PRO A 512 20.25 -5.63 -10.88
C PRO A 512 20.31 -4.63 -12.04
N GLY A 513 20.50 -3.34 -11.72
CA GLY A 513 20.50 -2.28 -12.72
C GLY A 513 19.13 -1.96 -13.29
N ARG A 514 18.05 -2.44 -12.65
CA ARG A 514 16.64 -2.23 -13.05
C ARG A 514 16.28 -2.84 -14.41
N LYS A 515 16.99 -3.85 -14.85
CA LYS A 515 16.60 -4.63 -16.03
C LYS A 515 15.41 -5.51 -15.69
N ILE A 516 14.43 -5.60 -16.58
CA ILE A 516 13.32 -6.55 -16.43
C ILE A 516 13.91 -7.96 -16.59
N ILE A 517 13.82 -8.76 -15.55
CA ILE A 517 14.27 -10.16 -15.55
C ILE A 517 13.10 -11.15 -15.64
N HIS A 518 11.88 -10.65 -15.45
CA HIS A 518 10.67 -11.43 -15.62
C HIS A 518 9.54 -10.54 -16.13
N GLU A 519 8.98 -10.92 -17.26
CA GLU A 519 7.85 -10.23 -17.88
C GLU A 519 6.53 -10.69 -17.27
N ILE A 520 5.51 -9.86 -17.43
CA ILE A 520 4.14 -10.25 -17.11
C ILE A 520 3.72 -11.43 -17.99
N ARG A 521 3.19 -12.47 -17.38
CA ARG A 521 2.49 -13.53 -18.12
C ARG A 521 1.16 -12.95 -18.59
N LYS A 522 0.95 -12.95 -19.90
CA LYS A 522 -0.23 -12.38 -20.55
C LYS A 522 -1.46 -13.27 -20.46
N GLN A 523 -1.29 -14.52 -20.09
CA GLN A 523 -2.36 -15.52 -20.07
C GLN A 523 -2.30 -16.39 -18.82
N THR A 524 -3.48 -16.87 -18.42
CA THR A 524 -3.66 -17.85 -17.35
C THR A 524 -4.89 -18.70 -17.60
N SER A 525 -5.00 -19.83 -16.94
CA SER A 525 -6.16 -20.72 -17.04
C SER A 525 -6.45 -21.42 -15.74
N TRP A 526 -7.70 -21.82 -15.57
CA TRP A 526 -8.18 -22.59 -14.42
C TRP A 526 -9.17 -23.65 -14.85
N GLN A 527 -9.05 -24.83 -14.28
CA GLN A 527 -9.98 -25.94 -14.47
C GLN A 527 -10.84 -26.12 -13.23
N TYR A 528 -12.15 -26.15 -13.41
CA TYR A 528 -13.11 -26.32 -12.32
C TYR A 528 -13.45 -27.80 -12.12
N ASP A 529 -13.52 -28.21 -10.87
CA ASP A 529 -13.86 -29.59 -10.49
C ASP A 529 -15.36 -29.90 -10.69
N THR A 530 -16.21 -28.86 -10.49
CA THR A 530 -17.67 -29.00 -10.54
C THR A 530 -18.28 -27.99 -11.48
N GLU A 531 -19.45 -28.35 -12.04
CA GLU A 531 -20.32 -27.40 -12.73
C GLU A 531 -20.97 -26.44 -11.73
N GLY A 532 -21.26 -25.23 -12.17
CA GLY A 532 -21.91 -24.22 -11.35
C GLY A 532 -21.64 -22.77 -11.81
N ASP A 533 -22.19 -21.83 -11.04
CA ASP A 533 -22.03 -20.40 -11.29
C ASP A 533 -20.85 -19.87 -10.49
N TYR A 534 -19.86 -19.35 -11.20
CA TYR A 534 -18.62 -18.81 -10.65
C TYR A 534 -18.52 -17.31 -10.85
N THR A 535 -17.93 -16.65 -9.89
CA THR A 535 -17.61 -15.22 -9.98
C THR A 535 -16.12 -15.04 -9.94
N ILE A 536 -15.54 -14.65 -11.05
CA ILE A 536 -14.11 -14.43 -11.22
C ILE A 536 -13.81 -12.96 -10.97
N LEU A 537 -12.80 -12.68 -10.12
CA LEU A 537 -12.25 -11.34 -9.92
C LEU A 537 -10.87 -11.27 -10.54
N ILE A 538 -10.64 -10.22 -11.31
CA ILE A 538 -9.34 -9.91 -11.94
C ILE A 538 -8.91 -8.56 -11.40
N ASN A 539 -7.75 -8.54 -10.75
CA ASN A 539 -7.11 -7.30 -10.30
C ASN A 539 -5.88 -7.03 -11.15
N LEU A 540 -5.75 -5.81 -11.66
CA LEU A 540 -4.65 -5.37 -12.50
C LEU A 540 -4.10 -4.05 -11.97
N VAL A 541 -2.78 -3.96 -11.82
CA VAL A 541 -2.08 -2.75 -11.41
C VAL A 541 -1.08 -2.37 -12.48
N ASP A 542 -1.12 -1.12 -12.92
CA ASP A 542 -0.18 -0.60 -13.89
C ASP A 542 1.07 0.03 -13.25
N ILE A 543 2.04 0.41 -14.09
CA ILE A 543 3.32 1.00 -13.67
C ILE A 543 3.21 2.34 -12.95
N ILE A 544 2.08 3.04 -13.07
CA ILE A 544 1.80 4.30 -12.39
C ILE A 544 0.87 4.10 -11.18
N GLY A 545 0.59 2.83 -10.82
CA GLY A 545 -0.17 2.45 -9.63
C GLY A 545 -1.68 2.58 -9.79
N ASN A 546 -2.23 2.59 -11.01
CA ASN A 546 -3.66 2.41 -11.20
C ASN A 546 -4.02 0.97 -10.86
N ASP A 547 -4.95 0.83 -9.93
CA ASP A 547 -5.47 -0.45 -9.46
C ASP A 547 -6.86 -0.66 -10.04
N LEU A 548 -7.02 -1.66 -10.92
CA LEU A 548 -8.23 -1.96 -11.65
C LEU A 548 -8.80 -3.28 -11.17
N LEU A 549 -10.04 -3.27 -10.72
CA LEU A 549 -10.76 -4.48 -10.33
C LEU A 549 -11.89 -4.75 -11.31
N PHE A 550 -11.81 -5.89 -11.97
CA PHE A 550 -12.84 -6.39 -12.89
C PHE A 550 -13.51 -7.63 -12.31
N GLN A 551 -14.78 -7.79 -12.62
CA GLN A 551 -15.56 -8.94 -12.22
C GLN A 551 -16.25 -9.54 -13.44
N MET A 552 -16.27 -10.87 -13.54
CA MET A 552 -17.06 -11.59 -14.52
C MET A 552 -17.82 -12.75 -13.88
N HIS A 553 -19.00 -13.02 -14.41
CA HIS A 553 -19.81 -14.17 -14.02
C HIS A 553 -19.77 -15.21 -15.14
N VAL A 554 -19.53 -16.46 -14.79
CA VAL A 554 -19.41 -17.55 -15.74
C VAL A 554 -20.16 -18.76 -15.20
N GLN A 555 -20.95 -19.39 -16.08
CA GLN A 555 -21.57 -20.69 -15.84
C GLN A 555 -20.68 -21.76 -16.47
N ILE A 556 -20.23 -22.70 -15.66
CA ILE A 556 -19.37 -23.82 -16.07
C ILE A 556 -20.24 -25.07 -16.28
#